data_4b76fdc7638aa3543d130c8a32501b44
#
_entry.id   4b76fdc7638aa3543d130c8a32501b44
#
_cell.length_a   1.000
_cell.length_b   1.000
_cell.length_c   1.000
_cell.angle_alpha   90.00
_cell.angle_beta   90.00
_cell.angle_gamma   90.00
#
_symmetry.space_group_name_H-M   'P 1'
#
loop_
_entity.id
_entity.type
_entity.pdbx_description
1 polymer ?
#
loop_
_entity_poly.entity_id
_entity_poly.type
_entity_poly.pdbx_seq_one_letter_code
_entity_poly.pdbx_strand_id
1 'polypeptide(L)'
;IQTAVLMETLIDLGAELRWSGCNIFSTQDHAAAAMAKAGIPVFAWKGQTDEEFDWCIEQTILKDEKPWDANMILDDGGDLTHMVHTRFAEMLETIHGISEETTTGVHRLKAMLEKGELMVPAINVNDSVTKAKNDNKYGCRHSLNDGIKRGTDMLLSGKKALVIGYGDVGKGSAASLAQEGMVVRVTESDPICAMQACMDGFSVVSCYSNGKVTGDAEDINKDLMQDTDILVTTTGNVNVCDSAMLSTLKDGAVV
;
A
#
# COMPACT_ATOMS: atom_id res chain seq x y z
N ILE A 1 -2.88 2.05 15.15
CA ILE A 1 -2.77 1.38 16.48
C ILE A 1 -1.65 0.33 16.45
N GLN A 2 -1.60 -0.55 15.46
CA GLN A 2 -0.56 -1.59 15.36
C GLN A 2 0.85 -0.99 15.29
N THR A 3 1.05 0.08 14.52
CA THR A 3 2.31 0.84 14.47
C THR A 3 2.69 1.42 15.83
N ALA A 4 1.72 1.89 16.62
CA ALA A 4 1.97 2.37 17.97
C ALA A 4 2.53 1.26 18.88
N VAL A 5 1.99 0.05 18.78
CA VAL A 5 2.52 -1.13 19.52
C VAL A 5 3.95 -1.47 19.07
N LEU A 6 4.25 -1.34 17.78
CA LEU A 6 5.63 -1.52 17.27
C LEU A 6 6.58 -0.47 17.88
N MET A 7 6.16 0.80 17.91
CA MET A 7 6.96 1.87 18.53
C MET A 7 7.25 1.58 20.00
N GLU A 8 6.23 1.23 20.79
CA GLU A 8 6.39 0.86 22.21
C GLU A 8 7.34 -0.32 22.37
N THR A 9 7.18 -1.35 21.53
CA THR A 9 8.05 -2.54 21.58
C THR A 9 9.52 -2.18 21.29
N LEU A 10 9.77 -1.34 20.29
CA LEU A 10 11.14 -0.93 19.96
C LEU A 10 11.77 -0.11 21.08
N ILE A 11 10.99 0.76 21.73
CA ILE A 11 11.46 1.54 22.90
C ILE A 11 11.75 0.63 24.08
N ASP A 12 10.90 -0.34 24.37
CA ASP A 12 11.14 -1.32 25.43
C ASP A 12 12.39 -2.17 25.19
N LEU A 13 12.76 -2.36 23.92
CA LEU A 13 14.01 -2.99 23.50
C LEU A 13 15.22 -2.03 23.54
N GLY A 14 15.03 -0.76 23.89
CA GLY A 14 16.08 0.23 24.04
C GLY A 14 16.38 1.08 22.80
N ALA A 15 15.50 1.09 21.80
CA ALA A 15 15.67 1.95 20.63
C ALA A 15 15.27 3.41 20.91
N GLU A 16 15.97 4.36 20.33
CA GLU A 16 15.51 5.74 20.18
C GLU A 16 14.77 5.86 18.84
N LEU A 17 13.59 6.47 18.85
CA LEU A 17 12.72 6.54 17.67
C LEU A 17 12.34 7.97 17.33
N ARG A 18 12.19 8.21 16.02
CA ARG A 18 11.47 9.35 15.43
C ARG A 18 10.59 8.80 14.32
N TRP A 19 9.34 9.23 14.23
CA TRP A 19 8.34 8.58 13.38
C TRP A 19 7.49 9.57 12.61
N SER A 20 7.20 9.26 11.36
CA SER A 20 6.18 9.92 10.51
C SER A 20 5.18 8.90 9.96
N GLY A 21 4.11 9.37 9.34
CA GLY A 21 3.20 8.51 8.58
C GLY A 21 3.86 8.00 7.30
N CYS A 22 3.36 6.89 6.77
CA CYS A 22 3.82 6.37 5.48
C CYS A 22 3.01 6.90 4.28
N ASN A 23 1.93 7.63 4.54
CA ASN A 23 1.11 8.33 3.55
C ASN A 23 0.16 9.33 4.23
N ILE A 24 -0.51 10.17 3.45
CA ILE A 24 -1.41 11.23 3.94
C ILE A 24 -2.77 10.70 4.47
N PHE A 25 -3.09 9.42 4.30
CA PHE A 25 -4.43 8.88 4.56
C PHE A 25 -4.53 8.03 5.83
N SER A 26 -3.49 7.29 6.19
CA SER A 26 -3.57 6.16 7.14
C SER A 26 -3.44 6.55 8.61
N THR A 27 -2.95 7.76 8.92
CA THR A 27 -2.76 8.18 10.31
C THR A 27 -4.06 8.20 11.08
N GLN A 28 -4.03 7.63 12.29
CA GLN A 28 -5.09 7.73 13.28
C GLN A 28 -4.62 8.72 14.34
N ASP A 29 -5.19 9.93 14.36
CA ASP A 29 -4.74 11.04 15.18
C ASP A 29 -4.68 10.72 16.68
N HIS A 30 -5.64 9.94 17.18
CA HIS A 30 -5.63 9.53 18.59
C HIS A 30 -4.45 8.60 18.92
N ALA A 31 -4.01 7.75 17.99
CA ALA A 31 -2.83 6.91 18.19
C ALA A 31 -1.54 7.75 18.12
N ALA A 32 -1.41 8.64 17.13
CA ALA A 32 -0.29 9.56 17.02
C ALA A 32 -0.16 10.44 18.26
N ALA A 33 -1.27 11.02 18.74
CA ALA A 33 -1.31 11.83 19.95
C ALA A 33 -0.93 11.04 21.21
N ALA A 34 -1.34 9.77 21.31
CA ALA A 34 -0.97 8.91 22.43
C ALA A 34 0.54 8.67 22.47
N MET A 35 1.16 8.40 21.31
CA MET A 35 2.62 8.21 21.21
C MET A 35 3.37 9.50 21.51
N ALA A 36 2.94 10.63 20.97
CA ALA A 36 3.53 11.94 21.29
C ALA A 36 3.43 12.26 22.79
N LYS A 37 2.27 11.96 23.42
CA LYS A 37 2.09 12.12 24.87
C LYS A 37 3.02 11.21 25.70
N ALA A 38 3.36 10.04 25.17
CA ALA A 38 4.34 9.12 25.78
C ALA A 38 5.79 9.59 25.61
N GLY A 39 6.03 10.71 24.92
CA GLY A 39 7.35 11.29 24.70
C GLY A 39 8.06 10.83 23.44
N ILE A 40 7.38 10.13 22.55
CA ILE A 40 7.93 9.70 21.26
C ILE A 40 7.73 10.84 20.25
N PRO A 41 8.79 11.30 19.55
CA PRO A 41 8.66 12.27 18.46
C PRO A 41 7.89 11.66 17.28
N VAL A 42 6.62 12.02 17.13
CA VAL A 42 5.73 11.57 16.05
C VAL A 42 5.27 12.79 15.26
N PHE A 43 5.54 12.77 13.96
CA PHE A 43 5.19 13.81 12.99
C PHE A 43 4.18 13.24 12.00
N ALA A 44 2.91 13.18 12.39
CA ALA A 44 1.86 12.62 11.56
C ALA A 44 0.48 13.06 12.05
N TRP A 45 -0.40 13.40 11.10
CA TRP A 45 -1.83 13.61 11.33
C TRP A 45 -2.61 13.22 10.08
N LYS A 46 -3.89 12.97 10.22
CA LYS A 46 -4.75 12.60 9.10
C LYS A 46 -5.14 13.83 8.28
N GLY A 47 -5.08 13.70 6.95
CA GLY A 47 -5.49 14.77 6.04
C GLY A 47 -4.39 15.79 5.78
N GLN A 48 -3.13 15.37 5.88
CA GLN A 48 -1.98 16.18 5.44
C GLN A 48 -2.07 16.49 3.95
N THR A 49 -1.53 17.64 3.54
CA THR A 49 -1.16 17.88 2.14
C THR A 49 0.15 17.17 1.81
N ASP A 50 0.50 17.08 0.54
CA ASP A 50 1.77 16.46 0.12
C ASP A 50 2.98 17.22 0.70
N GLU A 51 2.90 18.56 0.77
CA GLU A 51 3.96 19.39 1.35
C GLU A 51 4.09 19.18 2.88
N GLU A 52 2.97 19.01 3.58
CA GLU A 52 2.96 18.71 5.01
C GLU A 52 3.51 17.30 5.27
N PHE A 53 3.22 16.36 4.39
CA PHE A 53 3.77 15.00 4.47
C PHE A 53 5.29 15.00 4.29
N ASP A 54 5.80 15.68 3.27
CA ASP A 54 7.25 15.85 3.04
C ASP A 54 7.92 16.52 4.25
N TRP A 55 7.30 17.56 4.80
CA TRP A 55 7.79 18.22 6.01
C TRP A 55 7.85 17.25 7.20
N CYS A 56 6.86 16.42 7.39
CA CYS A 56 6.83 15.42 8.46
C CYS A 56 7.96 14.39 8.34
N ILE A 57 8.25 13.93 7.11
CA ILE A 57 9.40 13.06 6.87
C ILE A 57 10.70 13.79 7.21
N GLU A 58 10.84 15.04 6.79
CA GLU A 58 12.02 15.86 7.11
C GLU A 58 12.19 16.05 8.62
N GLN A 59 11.09 16.31 9.38
CA GLN A 59 11.15 16.39 10.84
C GLN A 59 11.55 15.05 11.50
N THR A 60 11.27 13.93 10.87
CA THR A 60 11.74 12.62 11.32
C THR A 60 13.26 12.51 11.20
N ILE A 61 13.83 13.12 10.18
CA ILE A 61 15.28 13.16 9.91
C ILE A 61 16.00 14.18 10.80
N LEU A 62 15.38 15.34 11.05
CA LEU A 62 16.02 16.44 11.74
C LEU A 62 15.77 16.41 13.26
N LYS A 63 16.84 16.59 14.04
CA LYS A 63 16.81 16.86 15.47
C LYS A 63 17.62 18.13 15.72
N ASP A 64 17.00 19.16 16.31
CA ASP A 64 17.62 20.46 16.52
C ASP A 64 18.21 21.07 15.22
N GLU A 65 17.40 21.03 14.14
CA GLU A 65 17.72 21.53 12.80
C GLU A 65 18.91 20.82 12.10
N LYS A 66 19.34 19.66 12.59
CA LYS A 66 20.42 18.86 12.02
C LYS A 66 19.98 17.41 11.81
N PRO A 67 20.51 16.71 10.80
CA PRO A 67 20.34 15.28 10.72
C PRO A 67 20.77 14.60 12.02
N TRP A 68 19.90 13.76 12.58
CA TRP A 68 20.26 13.01 13.78
C TRP A 68 21.05 11.75 13.42
N ASP A 69 21.77 11.19 14.36
CA ASP A 69 22.65 10.03 14.20
C ASP A 69 21.89 8.69 14.17
N ALA A 70 20.81 8.61 13.37
CA ALA A 70 20.09 7.37 13.18
C ALA A 70 21.00 6.31 12.56
N ASN A 71 20.89 5.07 13.06
CA ASN A 71 21.68 3.95 12.54
C ASN A 71 20.86 2.92 11.75
N MET A 72 19.54 3.04 11.73
CA MET A 72 18.62 2.17 10.99
C MET A 72 17.44 2.98 10.43
N ILE A 73 16.95 2.57 9.27
CA ILE A 73 15.70 3.04 8.69
C ILE A 73 14.70 1.88 8.68
N LEU A 74 13.50 2.14 9.18
CA LEU A 74 12.33 1.32 8.93
C LEU A 74 11.39 2.14 8.05
N ASP A 75 11.12 1.69 6.85
CA ASP A 75 10.35 2.43 5.84
C ASP A 75 9.16 1.60 5.33
N ASP A 76 8.15 2.29 4.83
CA ASP A 76 6.93 1.73 4.27
C ASP A 76 6.51 2.56 3.06
N GLY A 77 7.06 2.22 1.90
CA GLY A 77 6.86 2.91 0.62
C GLY A 77 8.10 3.58 0.06
N GLY A 78 9.18 3.71 0.87
CA GLY A 78 10.48 4.19 0.43
C GLY A 78 10.63 5.71 0.35
N ASP A 79 9.71 6.50 0.92
CA ASP A 79 9.79 7.97 0.84
C ASP A 79 10.87 8.52 1.77
N LEU A 80 10.96 8.02 3.00
CA LEU A 80 12.04 8.36 3.93
C LEU A 80 13.40 7.95 3.35
N THR A 81 13.51 6.74 2.85
CA THR A 81 14.72 6.22 2.20
C THR A 81 15.16 7.09 1.03
N HIS A 82 14.21 7.47 0.16
CA HIS A 82 14.49 8.35 -0.97
C HIS A 82 14.96 9.73 -0.52
N MET A 83 14.30 10.33 0.47
CA MET A 83 14.67 11.64 1.01
C MET A 83 16.07 11.62 1.60
N VAL A 84 16.43 10.58 2.36
CA VAL A 84 17.78 10.42 2.92
C VAL A 84 18.82 10.32 1.80
N HIS A 85 18.59 9.49 0.78
CA HIS A 85 19.55 9.32 -0.32
C HIS A 85 19.73 10.57 -1.19
N THR A 86 18.72 11.44 -1.28
CA THR A 86 18.75 12.61 -2.18
C THR A 86 19.06 13.92 -1.48
N ARG A 87 18.61 14.10 -0.25
CA ARG A 87 18.69 15.39 0.47
C ARG A 87 19.59 15.34 1.70
N PHE A 88 19.80 14.17 2.31
CA PHE A 88 20.53 13.99 3.55
C PHE A 88 21.54 12.83 3.47
N ALA A 89 22.26 12.78 2.35
CA ALA A 89 23.15 11.66 2.02
C ALA A 89 24.28 11.44 3.06
N GLU A 90 24.63 12.46 3.83
CA GLU A 90 25.59 12.35 4.94
C GLU A 90 25.14 11.36 6.02
N MET A 91 23.85 11.14 6.21
CA MET A 91 23.34 10.15 7.16
C MET A 91 23.68 8.71 6.78
N LEU A 92 23.91 8.45 5.50
CA LEU A 92 24.23 7.10 5.01
C LEU A 92 25.57 6.58 5.57
N GLU A 93 26.42 7.46 6.12
CA GLU A 93 27.64 7.05 6.82
C GLU A 93 27.36 6.35 8.16
N THR A 94 26.23 6.66 8.80
CA THR A 94 25.84 6.07 10.09
C THR A 94 24.75 5.01 9.96
N ILE A 95 23.99 5.01 8.89
CA ILE A 95 22.91 4.06 8.66
C ILE A 95 23.48 2.69 8.25
N HIS A 96 23.22 1.67 9.05
CA HIS A 96 23.67 0.30 8.82
C HIS A 96 22.78 -0.45 7.84
N GLY A 97 21.53 -0.04 7.67
CA GLY A 97 20.61 -0.68 6.75
C GLY A 97 19.18 -0.14 6.84
N ILE A 98 18.38 -0.64 5.90
CA ILE A 98 16.97 -0.28 5.70
C ILE A 98 16.12 -1.55 5.83
N SER A 99 14.98 -1.45 6.49
CA SER A 99 13.92 -2.47 6.46
C SER A 99 12.72 -1.88 5.72
N GLU A 100 12.30 -2.52 4.62
CA GLU A 100 11.17 -2.05 3.82
C GLU A 100 9.96 -2.95 3.99
N GLU A 101 8.84 -2.35 4.36
CA GLU A 101 7.60 -3.01 4.74
C GLU A 101 6.72 -3.41 3.54
N THR A 102 6.76 -2.66 2.41
CA THR A 102 5.69 -2.77 1.42
C THR A 102 6.17 -2.93 -0.02
N THR A 103 5.30 -3.49 -0.88
CA THR A 103 5.60 -3.80 -2.28
C THR A 103 6.09 -2.58 -3.07
N THR A 104 5.46 -1.41 -2.90
CA THR A 104 5.85 -0.18 -3.61
C THR A 104 7.25 0.27 -3.24
N GLY A 105 7.62 0.21 -1.95
CA GLY A 105 8.95 0.53 -1.48
C GLY A 105 10.00 -0.49 -1.97
N VAL A 106 9.67 -1.78 -1.97
CA VAL A 106 10.55 -2.82 -2.55
C VAL A 106 10.83 -2.56 -4.02
N HIS A 107 9.82 -2.15 -4.81
CA HIS A 107 10.02 -1.77 -6.22
C HIS A 107 10.94 -0.56 -6.36
N ARG A 108 10.77 0.45 -5.50
CA ARG A 108 11.65 1.64 -5.47
C ARG A 108 13.09 1.27 -5.12
N LEU A 109 13.29 0.44 -4.09
CA LEU A 109 14.63 -0.03 -3.70
C LEU A 109 15.32 -0.83 -4.82
N LYS A 110 14.58 -1.70 -5.52
CA LYS A 110 15.10 -2.43 -6.68
C LYS A 110 15.52 -1.48 -7.80
N ALA A 111 14.69 -0.49 -8.12
CA ALA A 111 15.03 0.52 -9.13
C ALA A 111 16.26 1.35 -8.73
N MET A 112 16.41 1.71 -7.45
CA MET A 112 17.60 2.39 -6.93
C MET A 112 18.85 1.49 -7.02
N LEU A 113 18.71 0.20 -6.71
CA LEU A 113 19.81 -0.77 -6.82
C LEU A 113 20.27 -0.93 -8.27
N GLU A 114 19.34 -1.07 -9.22
CA GLU A 114 19.66 -1.20 -10.65
C GLU A 114 20.41 0.03 -11.20
N LYS A 115 20.11 1.22 -10.67
CA LYS A 115 20.79 2.46 -11.03
C LYS A 115 22.11 2.69 -10.27
N GLY A 116 22.41 1.87 -9.27
CA GLY A 116 23.56 2.07 -8.38
C GLY A 116 23.38 3.23 -7.40
N GLU A 117 22.14 3.63 -7.11
CA GLU A 117 21.79 4.73 -6.22
C GLU A 117 21.52 4.26 -4.77
N LEU A 118 21.33 2.96 -4.55
CA LEU A 118 21.12 2.39 -3.21
C LEU A 118 22.47 2.20 -2.51
N MET A 119 22.76 3.04 -1.54
CA MET A 119 24.09 3.15 -0.92
C MET A 119 24.28 2.29 0.33
N VAL A 120 23.20 1.74 0.90
CA VAL A 120 23.24 0.92 2.12
C VAL A 120 22.43 -0.37 1.92
N PRO A 121 22.72 -1.44 2.68
CA PRO A 121 21.95 -2.68 2.61
C PRO A 121 20.46 -2.44 2.88
N ALA A 122 19.59 -3.09 2.11
CA ALA A 122 18.14 -3.02 2.32
C ALA A 122 17.56 -4.43 2.43
N ILE A 123 16.69 -4.62 3.43
CA ILE A 123 16.00 -5.88 3.69
C ILE A 123 14.55 -5.75 3.25
N ASN A 124 14.15 -6.59 2.30
CA ASN A 124 12.76 -6.72 1.88
C ASN A 124 11.99 -7.55 2.90
N VAL A 125 11.35 -6.88 3.86
CA VAL A 125 10.48 -7.52 4.86
C VAL A 125 9.13 -7.90 4.24
N ASN A 126 8.67 -7.14 3.23
CA ASN A 126 7.38 -7.39 2.57
C ASN A 126 7.24 -8.82 2.07
N ASP A 127 8.29 -9.37 1.44
CA ASP A 127 8.21 -10.69 0.81
C ASP A 127 8.54 -11.85 1.80
N SER A 128 8.78 -11.55 3.07
CA SER A 128 8.90 -12.59 4.08
C SER A 128 7.56 -13.37 4.22
N VAL A 129 7.65 -14.67 4.44
CA VAL A 129 6.45 -15.54 4.59
C VAL A 129 5.57 -15.06 5.73
N THR A 130 6.16 -14.59 6.82
CA THR A 130 5.44 -14.10 8.01
C THR A 130 4.77 -12.73 7.77
N LYS A 131 5.20 -11.96 6.77
CA LYS A 131 4.57 -10.68 6.40
C LYS A 131 3.59 -10.86 5.25
N ALA A 132 4.03 -11.17 4.04
CA ALA A 132 3.19 -11.16 2.85
C ALA A 132 2.02 -12.16 2.94
N LYS A 133 2.25 -13.36 3.47
CA LYS A 133 1.22 -14.39 3.57
C LYS A 133 0.26 -14.17 4.75
N ASN A 134 0.55 -13.21 5.63
CA ASN A 134 -0.31 -12.83 6.74
C ASN A 134 -0.88 -11.41 6.53
N ASP A 135 -0.05 -10.38 6.64
CA ASP A 135 -0.52 -8.99 6.58
C ASP A 135 -1.13 -8.64 5.23
N ASN A 136 -0.42 -8.83 4.12
CA ASN A 136 -0.94 -8.44 2.80
C ASN A 136 -2.24 -9.19 2.47
N LYS A 137 -2.33 -10.46 2.84
CA LYS A 137 -3.52 -11.28 2.55
C LYS A 137 -4.65 -11.05 3.55
N TYR A 138 -4.40 -11.27 4.82
CA TYR A 138 -5.45 -11.27 5.85
C TYR A 138 -5.75 -9.87 6.39
N GLY A 139 -4.77 -8.97 6.41
CA GLY A 139 -4.97 -7.57 6.76
C GLY A 139 -5.90 -6.88 5.77
N CYS A 140 -5.65 -7.04 4.46
CA CYS A 140 -6.54 -6.50 3.42
C CYS A 140 -7.89 -7.22 3.38
N ARG A 141 -7.92 -8.54 3.62
CA ARG A 141 -9.17 -9.28 3.75
C ARG A 141 -10.07 -8.73 4.87
N HIS A 142 -9.46 -8.31 5.98
CA HIS A 142 -10.18 -7.72 7.09
C HIS A 142 -10.59 -6.26 6.81
N SER A 143 -9.67 -5.45 6.31
CA SER A 143 -9.85 -3.99 6.25
C SER A 143 -10.66 -3.50 5.05
N LEU A 144 -10.65 -4.22 3.91
CA LEU A 144 -11.34 -3.78 2.69
C LEU A 144 -12.85 -3.60 2.92
N ASN A 145 -13.53 -4.62 3.42
CA ASN A 145 -14.98 -4.55 3.65
C ASN A 145 -15.35 -3.53 4.71
N ASP A 146 -14.53 -3.40 5.75
CA ASP A 146 -14.71 -2.38 6.79
C ASP A 146 -14.60 -0.97 6.19
N GLY A 147 -13.59 -0.74 5.35
CA GLY A 147 -13.40 0.54 4.65
C GLY A 147 -14.56 0.88 3.72
N ILE A 148 -14.98 -0.06 2.87
CA ILE A 148 -16.11 0.16 1.96
C ILE A 148 -17.39 0.46 2.74
N LYS A 149 -17.72 -0.34 3.75
CA LYS A 149 -18.94 -0.15 4.56
C LYS A 149 -18.94 1.18 5.31
N ARG A 150 -17.82 1.59 5.89
CA ARG A 150 -17.70 2.88 6.60
C ARG A 150 -17.75 4.07 5.66
N GLY A 151 -17.17 3.94 4.46
CA GLY A 151 -17.11 5.04 3.49
C GLY A 151 -18.39 5.25 2.69
N THR A 152 -19.20 4.19 2.51
CA THR A 152 -20.32 4.23 1.55
C THR A 152 -21.67 3.85 2.13
N ASP A 153 -21.71 3.22 3.31
CA ASP A 153 -22.93 2.61 3.89
C ASP A 153 -23.65 1.65 2.91
N MET A 154 -22.87 1.04 2.00
CA MET A 154 -23.40 0.23 0.91
C MET A 154 -23.66 -1.21 1.35
N LEU A 155 -24.79 -1.78 0.92
CA LEU A 155 -25.02 -3.23 0.97
C LEU A 155 -24.18 -3.93 -0.11
N LEU A 156 -23.28 -4.82 0.30
CA LEU A 156 -22.35 -5.51 -0.60
C LEU A 156 -22.95 -6.75 -1.26
N SER A 157 -23.79 -7.49 -0.55
CA SER A 157 -24.37 -8.76 -1.04
C SER A 157 -25.13 -8.59 -2.36
N GLY A 158 -24.83 -9.45 -3.33
CA GLY A 158 -25.41 -9.44 -4.66
C GLY A 158 -24.79 -8.46 -5.64
N LYS A 159 -23.90 -7.55 -5.19
CA LYS A 159 -23.17 -6.62 -6.05
C LYS A 159 -22.01 -7.32 -6.75
N LYS A 160 -21.53 -6.70 -7.84
CA LYS A 160 -20.46 -7.22 -8.70
C LYS A 160 -19.18 -6.43 -8.44
N ALA A 161 -18.13 -7.16 -8.08
CA ALA A 161 -16.80 -6.61 -7.89
C ALA A 161 -15.84 -7.02 -8.99
N LEU A 162 -14.97 -6.10 -9.38
CA LEU A 162 -13.80 -6.35 -10.21
C LEU A 162 -12.55 -6.07 -9.40
N VAL A 163 -11.73 -7.09 -9.16
CA VAL A 163 -10.44 -6.98 -8.47
C VAL A 163 -9.34 -6.99 -9.52
N ILE A 164 -8.56 -5.92 -9.57
CA ILE A 164 -7.41 -5.78 -10.45
C ILE A 164 -6.16 -6.19 -9.68
N GLY A 165 -5.61 -7.35 -10.03
CA GLY A 165 -4.49 -8.01 -9.36
C GLY A 165 -4.93 -9.18 -8.49
N TYR A 166 -4.14 -10.27 -8.49
CA TYR A 166 -4.38 -11.47 -7.66
C TYR A 166 -3.11 -11.93 -6.94
N GLY A 167 -2.25 -10.98 -6.56
CA GLY A 167 -1.20 -11.17 -5.58
C GLY A 167 -1.78 -11.40 -4.16
N ASP A 168 -0.97 -11.30 -3.12
CA ASP A 168 -1.45 -11.57 -1.75
C ASP A 168 -2.58 -10.64 -1.32
N VAL A 169 -2.49 -9.35 -1.65
CA VAL A 169 -3.58 -8.37 -1.41
C VAL A 169 -4.84 -8.72 -2.20
N GLY A 170 -4.70 -9.02 -3.49
CA GLY A 170 -5.83 -9.39 -4.36
C GLY A 170 -6.54 -10.65 -3.90
N LYS A 171 -5.80 -11.68 -3.46
CA LYS A 171 -6.36 -12.92 -2.89
C LYS A 171 -7.19 -12.62 -1.63
N GLY A 172 -6.66 -11.80 -0.73
CA GLY A 172 -7.38 -11.39 0.47
C GLY A 172 -8.64 -10.60 0.14
N SER A 173 -8.52 -9.62 -0.75
CA SER A 173 -9.61 -8.75 -1.19
C SER A 173 -10.74 -9.53 -1.87
N ALA A 174 -10.41 -10.36 -2.85
CA ALA A 174 -11.40 -11.18 -3.57
C ALA A 174 -12.14 -12.13 -2.62
N ALA A 175 -11.40 -12.82 -1.74
CA ALA A 175 -12.00 -13.72 -0.75
C ALA A 175 -12.94 -12.98 0.22
N SER A 176 -12.58 -11.77 0.65
CA SER A 176 -13.38 -10.93 1.53
C SER A 176 -14.70 -10.52 0.88
N LEU A 177 -14.63 -10.01 -0.34
CA LEU A 177 -15.82 -9.59 -1.11
C LEU A 177 -16.76 -10.76 -1.42
N ALA A 178 -16.20 -11.91 -1.79
CA ALA A 178 -16.99 -13.13 -2.02
C ALA A 178 -17.68 -13.62 -0.74
N GLN A 179 -17.02 -13.52 0.42
CA GLN A 179 -17.59 -13.88 1.71
C GLN A 179 -18.79 -12.99 2.10
N GLU A 180 -18.82 -11.73 1.64
CA GLU A 180 -19.97 -10.83 1.79
C GLU A 180 -21.11 -11.12 0.80
N GLY A 181 -20.97 -12.14 -0.05
CA GLY A 181 -21.98 -12.52 -1.04
C GLY A 181 -21.92 -11.71 -2.33
N MET A 182 -20.79 -11.10 -2.65
CA MET A 182 -20.57 -10.43 -3.94
C MET A 182 -20.22 -11.41 -5.04
N VAL A 183 -20.53 -11.04 -6.29
CA VAL A 183 -20.05 -11.73 -7.50
C VAL A 183 -18.70 -11.12 -7.87
N VAL A 184 -17.62 -11.86 -7.59
CA VAL A 184 -16.25 -11.34 -7.77
C VAL A 184 -15.66 -11.85 -9.08
N ARG A 185 -15.11 -10.92 -9.86
CA ARG A 185 -14.27 -11.16 -11.03
C ARG A 185 -12.88 -10.64 -10.77
N VAL A 186 -11.88 -11.26 -11.38
CA VAL A 186 -10.46 -10.91 -11.19
C VAL A 186 -9.85 -10.63 -12.57
N THR A 187 -9.01 -9.62 -12.67
CA THR A 187 -8.08 -9.46 -13.80
C THR A 187 -6.65 -9.53 -13.26
N GLU A 188 -5.81 -10.28 -13.98
CA GLU A 188 -4.43 -10.55 -13.53
C GLU A 188 -3.51 -10.74 -14.74
N SER A 189 -2.31 -10.21 -14.65
CA SER A 189 -1.30 -10.30 -15.71
C SER A 189 -0.37 -11.52 -15.56
N ASP A 190 -0.11 -11.94 -14.32
CA ASP A 190 0.68 -13.13 -14.03
C ASP A 190 -0.17 -14.39 -14.26
N PRO A 191 0.22 -15.28 -15.20
CA PRO A 191 -0.57 -16.46 -15.51
C PRO A 191 -0.65 -17.45 -14.33
N ILE A 192 0.32 -17.45 -13.42
CA ILE A 192 0.28 -18.31 -12.22
C ILE A 192 -0.78 -17.78 -11.25
N CYS A 193 -0.78 -16.49 -10.98
CA CYS A 193 -1.79 -15.85 -10.13
C CYS A 193 -3.19 -15.94 -10.75
N ALA A 194 -3.31 -15.76 -12.07
CA ALA A 194 -4.57 -15.94 -12.79
C ALA A 194 -5.12 -17.38 -12.68
N MET A 195 -4.25 -18.38 -12.82
CA MET A 195 -4.62 -19.79 -12.61
C MET A 195 -5.07 -20.05 -11.17
N GLN A 196 -4.37 -19.47 -10.18
CA GLN A 196 -4.78 -19.58 -8.77
C GLN A 196 -6.17 -18.96 -8.54
N ALA A 197 -6.47 -17.81 -9.16
CA ALA A 197 -7.79 -17.20 -9.07
C ALA A 197 -8.89 -18.14 -9.61
N CYS A 198 -8.63 -18.81 -10.73
CA CYS A 198 -9.55 -19.83 -11.28
C CYS A 198 -9.74 -21.02 -10.31
N MET A 199 -8.64 -21.49 -9.69
CA MET A 199 -8.70 -22.60 -8.72
C MET A 199 -9.43 -22.23 -7.43
N ASP A 200 -9.36 -20.96 -7.04
CA ASP A 200 -10.09 -20.39 -5.90
C ASP A 200 -11.58 -20.10 -6.24
N GLY A 201 -12.02 -20.38 -7.47
CA GLY A 201 -13.41 -20.28 -7.92
C GLY A 201 -13.81 -18.92 -8.50
N PHE A 202 -12.86 -18.04 -8.77
CA PHE A 202 -13.14 -16.73 -9.38
C PHE A 202 -13.08 -16.78 -10.90
N SER A 203 -13.95 -15.99 -11.56
CA SER A 203 -13.87 -15.76 -13.00
C SER A 203 -12.73 -14.78 -13.30
N VAL A 204 -11.74 -15.24 -14.07
CA VAL A 204 -10.68 -14.38 -14.58
C VAL A 204 -11.15 -13.75 -15.90
N VAL A 205 -11.08 -12.42 -15.95
CA VAL A 205 -11.57 -11.61 -17.06
C VAL A 205 -10.50 -10.61 -17.50
N SER A 206 -10.66 -10.07 -18.72
CA SER A 206 -9.81 -8.96 -19.17
C SER A 206 -10.58 -7.64 -19.09
N CYS A 207 -9.90 -6.59 -18.62
CA CYS A 207 -10.41 -5.23 -18.68
C CYS A 207 -10.49 -4.68 -20.11
N TYR A 208 -9.93 -5.39 -21.09
CA TYR A 208 -9.92 -5.02 -22.51
C TYR A 208 -10.61 -6.08 -23.36
N SER A 209 -11.38 -5.64 -24.35
CA SER A 209 -12.20 -6.51 -25.21
C SER A 209 -11.39 -7.50 -26.07
N ASN A 210 -10.11 -7.20 -26.28
CA ASN A 210 -9.17 -8.04 -27.02
C ASN A 210 -8.52 -9.16 -26.16
N GLY A 211 -8.90 -9.27 -24.89
CA GLY A 211 -8.31 -10.24 -23.93
C GLY A 211 -6.88 -9.91 -23.49
N LYS A 212 -6.35 -8.75 -23.85
CA LYS A 212 -5.03 -8.30 -23.40
C LYS A 212 -5.07 -7.80 -21.96
N VAL A 213 -3.90 -7.75 -21.32
CA VAL A 213 -3.72 -7.20 -19.97
C VAL A 213 -3.69 -5.68 -20.01
N THR A 214 -3.19 -5.11 -21.10
CA THR A 214 -3.13 -3.67 -21.38
C THR A 214 -3.73 -3.39 -22.74
N GLY A 215 -4.29 -2.21 -22.95
CA GLY A 215 -4.88 -1.78 -24.21
C GLY A 215 -5.15 -0.29 -24.21
N ASP A 216 -5.61 0.22 -25.34
CA ASP A 216 -6.02 1.61 -25.50
C ASP A 216 -7.45 1.84 -24.99
N ALA A 217 -7.85 3.09 -24.84
CA ALA A 217 -9.18 3.47 -24.36
C ALA A 217 -10.32 2.88 -25.23
N GLU A 218 -10.06 2.67 -26.52
CA GLU A 218 -11.01 2.08 -27.46
C GLU A 218 -11.24 0.58 -27.22
N ASP A 219 -10.26 -0.09 -26.64
CA ASP A 219 -10.26 -1.53 -26.36
C ASP A 219 -10.92 -1.87 -25.00
N ILE A 220 -11.27 -0.89 -24.19
CA ILE A 220 -11.86 -1.12 -22.86
C ILE A 220 -13.12 -1.98 -22.99
N ASN A 221 -13.19 -3.03 -22.17
CA ASN A 221 -14.37 -3.90 -22.06
C ASN A 221 -15.51 -3.15 -21.34
N LYS A 222 -16.28 -2.40 -22.14
CA LYS A 222 -17.35 -1.54 -21.63
C LYS A 222 -18.41 -2.30 -20.88
N ASP A 223 -18.78 -3.50 -21.36
CA ASP A 223 -19.79 -4.34 -20.70
C ASP A 223 -19.33 -4.77 -19.31
N LEU A 224 -18.05 -5.14 -19.16
CA LEU A 224 -17.47 -5.47 -17.85
C LEU A 224 -17.47 -4.26 -16.91
N MET A 225 -17.03 -3.09 -17.40
CA MET A 225 -16.95 -1.87 -16.60
C MET A 225 -18.34 -1.39 -16.16
N GLN A 226 -19.31 -1.34 -17.06
CA GLN A 226 -20.69 -0.93 -16.77
C GLN A 226 -21.42 -1.92 -15.86
N ASP A 227 -20.99 -3.18 -15.82
CA ASP A 227 -21.55 -4.22 -14.95
C ASP A 227 -20.88 -4.27 -13.57
N THR A 228 -19.85 -3.45 -13.33
CA THR A 228 -19.07 -3.42 -12.08
C THR A 228 -19.66 -2.41 -11.09
N ASP A 229 -20.00 -2.84 -9.87
CA ASP A 229 -20.42 -2.00 -8.76
C ASP A 229 -19.24 -1.47 -7.94
N ILE A 230 -18.24 -2.33 -7.74
CA ILE A 230 -17.04 -2.02 -6.96
C ILE A 230 -15.81 -2.46 -7.74
N LEU A 231 -14.88 -1.53 -7.96
CA LEU A 231 -13.58 -1.79 -8.56
C LEU A 231 -12.50 -1.66 -7.49
N VAL A 232 -11.64 -2.67 -7.35
CA VAL A 232 -10.58 -2.69 -6.34
C VAL A 232 -9.24 -2.90 -7.03
N THR A 233 -8.30 -1.97 -6.87
CA THR A 233 -6.94 -2.11 -7.37
C THR A 233 -6.03 -2.65 -6.27
N THR A 234 -5.22 -3.67 -6.57
CA THR A 234 -4.41 -4.39 -5.58
C THR A 234 -2.98 -4.69 -6.05
N THR A 235 -2.51 -4.00 -7.08
CA THR A 235 -1.24 -4.36 -7.75
C THR A 235 -0.01 -3.69 -7.14
N GLY A 236 -0.18 -2.66 -6.31
CA GLY A 236 0.93 -1.82 -5.85
C GLY A 236 1.65 -1.11 -7.01
N ASN A 237 0.95 -0.87 -8.12
CA ASN A 237 1.48 -0.25 -9.33
C ASN A 237 0.63 0.96 -9.74
N VAL A 238 1.17 1.77 -10.65
CA VAL A 238 0.48 2.97 -11.16
C VAL A 238 -0.28 2.66 -12.45
N ASN A 239 -1.31 3.45 -12.74
CA ASN A 239 -2.08 3.41 -14.00
C ASN A 239 -2.73 2.06 -14.33
N VAL A 240 -3.03 1.24 -13.32
CA VAL A 240 -3.74 -0.04 -13.52
C VAL A 240 -5.24 0.15 -13.78
N CYS A 241 -5.77 1.31 -13.44
CA CYS A 241 -7.09 1.80 -13.77
C CYS A 241 -6.99 3.29 -14.09
N ASP A 242 -7.03 3.63 -15.36
CA ASP A 242 -6.86 5.00 -15.84
C ASP A 242 -8.20 5.78 -15.89
N SER A 243 -8.13 7.05 -16.27
CA SER A 243 -9.31 7.91 -16.39
C SER A 243 -10.32 7.42 -17.44
N ALA A 244 -9.86 6.74 -18.49
CA ALA A 244 -10.74 6.17 -19.51
C ALA A 244 -11.53 4.97 -18.96
N MET A 245 -10.88 4.11 -18.19
CA MET A 245 -11.55 3.01 -17.48
C MET A 245 -12.56 3.53 -16.46
N LEU A 246 -12.14 4.52 -15.63
CA LEU A 246 -13.00 5.14 -14.61
C LEU A 246 -14.25 5.78 -15.23
N SER A 247 -14.09 6.49 -16.35
CA SER A 247 -15.21 7.13 -17.05
C SER A 247 -16.18 6.14 -17.71
N THR A 248 -15.77 4.87 -17.86
CA THR A 248 -16.59 3.81 -18.44
C THR A 248 -17.41 3.07 -17.38
N LEU A 249 -17.08 3.20 -16.10
CA LEU A 249 -17.86 2.62 -15.02
C LEU A 249 -19.28 3.18 -15.00
N LYS A 250 -20.22 2.41 -14.47
CA LYS A 250 -21.59 2.91 -14.27
C LYS A 250 -21.64 3.99 -13.20
N ASP A 251 -22.68 4.82 -13.24
CA ASP A 251 -22.98 5.80 -12.19
C ASP A 251 -23.15 5.10 -10.82
N GLY A 252 -22.54 5.69 -9.78
CA GLY A 252 -22.54 5.15 -8.44
C GLY A 252 -21.59 3.96 -8.20
N ALA A 253 -20.73 3.61 -9.15
CA ALA A 253 -19.66 2.65 -8.90
C ALA A 253 -18.64 3.20 -7.88
N VAL A 254 -18.12 2.33 -7.04
CA VAL A 254 -17.10 2.65 -6.02
C VAL A 254 -15.73 2.15 -6.48
N VAL A 255 -14.68 2.96 -6.30
CA VAL A 255 -13.29 2.62 -6.64
C VAL A 255 -12.42 2.76 -5.41
#